data_d5be0b68bbe2ff40aa20d7895d49c267
#
_entry.id   d5be0b68bbe2ff40aa20d7895d49c267
#
_cell.length_a   1.000
_cell.length_b   1.000
_cell.length_c   1.000
_cell.angle_alpha   90.00
_cell.angle_beta   90.00
_cell.angle_gamma   90.00
#
_symmetry.space_group_name_H-M   'P 1'
#
loop_
_entity.id
_entity.type
_entity.pdbx_description
1 polymer ?
#
loop_
_entity_poly.entity_id
_entity_poly.type
_entity_poly.pdbx_seq_one_letter_code
_entity_poly.pdbx_strand_id
1 'polypeptide(L)'
;MYSRGGNTKRGSICYTGFMKGFHINIEQETRDNTDYRRVLYTAHNSQLVVMCLKPGEEIGEEVHELDQFIRFEVGSGTAVLDGVEVPVKGEEALVIPQGMRHNVINSGTEDLKLYTVYSPPAHKDGTLEKTKADEHEEHFDGVTTE
;
A
#
# COMPACT_ATOMS: atom_id res chain seq x y z
N MET A 1 -16.45 5.94 -18.80
CA MET A 1 -16.49 6.26 -18.19
C MET A 1 -16.88 6.35 -17.14
N TYR A 2 -16.97 6.49 -16.22
CA TYR A 2 -17.26 6.52 -15.21
C TYR A 2 -17.49 7.22 -14.34
N SER A 3 -17.87 7.42 -13.67
CA SER A 3 -18.10 7.99 -12.92
C SER A 3 -18.31 8.30 -11.95
N ARG A 4 -18.44 8.47 -11.37
CA ARG A 4 -18.60 8.77 -10.40
C ARG A 4 -19.31 8.99 -9.58
N GLY A 5 -19.69 9.04 -9.28
CA GLY A 5 -20.48 9.41 -8.28
C GLY A 5 -19.97 9.01 -7.00
N GLY A 6 -19.21 9.47 -6.54
CA GLY A 6 -18.77 9.15 -5.27
C GLY A 6 -18.67 10.33 -4.40
N ASN A 7 -18.92 10.07 -3.20
CA ASN A 7 -18.74 10.98 -2.16
C ASN A 7 -17.45 10.62 -1.49
N THR A 8 -16.47 11.42 -1.53
CA THR A 8 -15.25 11.14 -0.83
C THR A 8 -15.27 11.85 0.47
N LYS A 9 -15.20 11.11 1.52
CA LYS A 9 -14.82 11.63 2.79
C LYS A 9 -13.40 11.20 2.99
N ARG A 10 -12.76 11.77 3.91
CA ARG A 10 -11.42 11.44 4.21
C ARG A 10 -11.24 9.95 4.31
N GLY A 11 -10.57 9.40 3.37
CA GLY A 11 -10.26 7.98 3.34
C GLY A 11 -11.40 7.05 3.03
N SER A 12 -12.53 7.55 2.56
CA SER A 12 -13.61 6.67 2.17
C SER A 12 -14.25 7.14 0.89
N ILE A 13 -14.68 6.20 0.09
CA ILE A 13 -15.32 6.43 -1.19
C ILE A 13 -16.62 5.65 -1.20
N CYS A 14 -17.70 6.36 -1.53
CA CYS A 14 -19.00 5.74 -1.69
C CYS A 14 -19.29 5.58 -3.17
N TYR A 15 -19.72 4.40 -3.55
CA TYR A 15 -20.09 4.10 -4.92
C TYR A 15 -21.60 4.14 -5.07
N THR A 16 -22.07 4.61 -6.20
CA THR A 16 -23.43 4.32 -6.63
C THR A 16 -23.42 2.92 -7.24
N GLY A 17 -24.49 2.18 -7.11
CA GLY A 17 -24.50 0.74 -7.34
C GLY A 17 -24.12 0.22 -8.71
N PHE A 18 -23.77 1.07 -9.68
CA PHE A 18 -23.47 0.59 -11.02
C PHE A 18 -22.01 0.61 -11.39
N MET A 19 -21.15 1.23 -10.59
CA MET A 19 -19.74 1.31 -10.91
C MET A 19 -18.99 0.12 -10.37
N LYS A 20 -18.26 -0.55 -11.23
CA LYS A 20 -17.25 -1.52 -10.83
C LYS A 20 -15.89 -0.95 -11.11
N GLY A 21 -14.95 -1.35 -10.30
CA GLY A 21 -13.61 -0.82 -10.38
C GLY A 21 -13.43 0.39 -9.48
N PHE A 22 -12.27 0.99 -9.52
CA PHE A 22 -11.87 2.00 -8.55
C PHE A 22 -11.11 3.11 -9.25
N HIS A 23 -11.44 4.36 -8.92
CA HIS A 23 -10.75 5.53 -9.45
C HIS A 23 -10.49 6.52 -8.33
N ILE A 24 -9.25 6.98 -8.22
CA ILE A 24 -8.86 7.93 -7.19
C ILE A 24 -7.63 8.69 -7.68
N ASN A 25 -7.40 9.89 -7.16
CA ASN A 25 -6.13 10.57 -7.34
C ASN A 25 -5.13 9.92 -6.38
N ILE A 26 -4.39 8.94 -6.88
CA ILE A 26 -3.53 8.11 -6.03
C ILE A 26 -2.38 8.91 -5.40
N GLU A 27 -1.84 9.88 -6.10
CA GLU A 27 -0.78 10.71 -5.55
C GLU A 27 -1.30 11.48 -4.34
N GLN A 28 -2.44 12.14 -4.49
CA GLN A 28 -3.02 12.93 -3.40
C GLN A 28 -3.41 12.04 -2.22
N GLU A 29 -4.02 10.90 -2.51
CA GLU A 29 -4.41 9.96 -1.46
C GLU A 29 -3.20 9.48 -0.67
N THR A 30 -2.12 9.17 -1.36
CA THR A 30 -0.89 8.71 -0.73
C THR A 30 -0.24 9.81 0.11
N ARG A 31 -0.21 11.04 -0.42
CA ARG A 31 0.37 12.19 0.28
C ARG A 31 -0.41 12.54 1.54
N ASP A 32 -1.72 12.39 1.50
CA ASP A 32 -2.60 12.73 2.63
C ASP A 32 -2.67 11.61 3.66
N ASN A 33 -2.28 10.40 3.29
CA ASN A 33 -2.42 9.26 4.18
C ASN A 33 -1.46 9.33 5.37
N THR A 34 -2.00 9.13 6.56
CA THR A 34 -1.22 9.04 7.80
C THR A 34 -1.33 7.67 8.47
N ASP A 35 -2.13 6.78 7.90
CA ASP A 35 -2.30 5.43 8.45
C ASP A 35 -1.10 4.56 8.08
N TYR A 36 -0.68 3.70 8.99
CA TYR A 36 0.41 2.77 8.71
C TYR A 36 0.07 1.90 7.49
N ARG A 37 -1.13 1.33 7.44
CA ARG A 37 -1.58 0.53 6.30
C ARG A 37 -3.08 0.70 6.12
N ARG A 38 -3.50 0.97 4.90
CA ARG A 38 -4.93 1.06 4.58
C ARG A 38 -5.18 0.50 3.20
N VAL A 39 -5.97 -0.56 3.14
CA VAL A 39 -6.40 -1.15 1.87
C VAL A 39 -7.42 -0.22 1.22
N LEU A 40 -7.16 0.18 -0.01
CA LEU A 40 -8.07 1.04 -0.76
C LEU A 40 -9.04 0.24 -1.61
N TYR A 41 -8.57 -0.81 -2.25
CA TYR A 41 -9.40 -1.60 -3.15
C TYR A 41 -8.81 -2.99 -3.35
N THR A 42 -9.66 -3.99 -3.30
CA THR A 42 -9.27 -5.39 -3.50
C THR A 42 -10.03 -5.95 -4.69
N ALA A 43 -9.31 -6.26 -5.76
CA ALA A 43 -9.83 -7.02 -6.90
C ALA A 43 -9.44 -8.49 -6.73
N HIS A 44 -9.85 -9.35 -7.67
CA HIS A 44 -9.50 -10.77 -7.56
C HIS A 44 -8.00 -11.03 -7.67
N ASN A 45 -7.30 -10.27 -8.51
CA ASN A 45 -5.91 -10.54 -8.84
C ASN A 45 -4.96 -9.41 -8.47
N SER A 46 -5.45 -8.37 -7.82
CA SER A 46 -4.60 -7.26 -7.38
C SER A 46 -5.27 -6.49 -6.25
N GLN A 47 -4.45 -5.79 -5.47
CA GLN A 47 -4.93 -5.03 -4.32
C GLN A 47 -4.11 -3.76 -4.19
N LEU A 48 -4.77 -2.62 -4.05
CA LEU A 48 -4.14 -1.31 -3.89
C LEU A 48 -4.18 -0.90 -2.43
N VAL A 49 -3.01 -0.54 -1.90
CA VAL A 49 -2.83 -0.22 -0.48
C VAL A 49 -1.97 1.02 -0.35
N VAL A 50 -2.30 1.91 0.59
CA VAL A 50 -1.45 3.04 0.95
C VAL A 50 -0.83 2.79 2.32
N MET A 51 0.41 3.27 2.49
CA MET A 51 1.12 3.13 3.76
C MET A 51 1.87 4.40 4.11
N CYS A 52 2.04 4.63 5.39
CA CYS A 52 2.87 5.70 5.93
C CYS A 52 3.73 5.13 7.06
N LEU A 53 5.06 5.21 6.87
CA LEU A 53 6.01 4.78 7.89
C LEU A 53 6.61 6.02 8.54
N LYS A 54 6.59 6.08 9.87
CA LYS A 54 7.24 7.14 10.62
C LYS A 54 8.76 6.93 10.59
N PRO A 55 9.55 7.99 10.82
CA PRO A 55 11.01 7.82 10.90
C PRO A 55 11.39 6.70 11.85
N GLY A 56 12.24 5.80 11.40
CA GLY A 56 12.72 4.65 12.15
C GLY A 56 11.84 3.41 12.06
N GLU A 57 10.64 3.53 11.52
CA GLU A 57 9.78 2.35 11.35
C GLU A 57 10.17 1.57 10.10
N GLU A 58 9.86 0.29 10.12
CA GLU A 58 10.06 -0.58 8.96
C GLU A 58 8.85 -1.49 8.81
N ILE A 59 8.66 -1.97 7.59
CA ILE A 59 7.60 -2.93 7.34
C ILE A 59 7.95 -4.27 7.99
N GLY A 60 9.21 -4.64 7.93
CA GLY A 60 9.73 -5.92 8.42
C GLY A 60 10.13 -6.80 7.26
N GLU A 61 11.04 -7.73 7.52
CA GLU A 61 11.50 -8.63 6.49
C GLU A 61 10.40 -9.63 6.13
N GLU A 62 10.12 -9.73 4.84
CA GLU A 62 9.04 -10.57 4.33
C GLU A 62 9.45 -11.31 3.09
N VAL A 63 8.79 -12.46 2.85
CA VAL A 63 8.82 -13.18 1.59
C VAL A 63 7.37 -13.45 1.22
N HIS A 64 6.96 -13.03 0.04
CA HIS A 64 5.57 -13.19 -0.40
C HIS A 64 5.44 -14.20 -1.53
N GLU A 65 4.30 -14.90 -1.56
CA GLU A 65 3.90 -15.76 -2.68
C GLU A 65 3.09 -14.93 -3.70
N LEU A 66 3.57 -13.72 -3.96
CA LEU A 66 2.92 -12.78 -4.87
C LEU A 66 3.94 -11.77 -5.37
N ASP A 67 3.59 -11.04 -6.42
CA ASP A 67 4.40 -9.92 -6.89
C ASP A 67 3.93 -8.65 -6.22
N GLN A 68 4.86 -7.76 -5.93
CA GLN A 68 4.55 -6.50 -5.27
C GLN A 68 5.19 -5.34 -6.01
N PHE A 69 4.39 -4.33 -6.33
CA PHE A 69 4.86 -3.05 -6.86
C PHE A 69 4.73 -2.00 -5.76
N ILE A 70 5.78 -1.21 -5.55
CA ILE A 70 5.76 -0.11 -4.57
C ILE A 70 6.17 1.17 -5.28
N ARG A 71 5.39 2.23 -5.09
CA ARG A 71 5.75 3.58 -5.51
C ARG A 71 5.85 4.49 -4.28
N PHE A 72 6.99 5.16 -4.14
CA PHE A 72 7.21 6.13 -3.06
C PHE A 72 6.78 7.52 -3.54
N GLU A 73 6.00 8.24 -2.73
CA GLU A 73 5.55 9.58 -3.05
C GLU A 73 6.23 10.65 -2.21
N VAL A 74 6.49 10.37 -0.93
CA VAL A 74 7.05 11.33 0.01
C VAL A 74 8.12 10.66 0.84
N GLY A 75 9.20 11.40 1.11
CA GLY A 75 10.24 10.93 2.02
C GLY A 75 11.33 10.12 1.34
N SER A 76 12.19 9.54 2.16
CA SER A 76 13.28 8.70 1.69
C SER A 76 13.49 7.56 2.68
N GLY A 77 14.07 6.49 2.21
CA GLY A 77 14.32 5.33 3.04
C GLY A 77 15.29 4.36 2.40
N THR A 78 15.26 3.13 2.89
CA THR A 78 16.11 2.05 2.41
C THR A 78 15.25 0.82 2.15
N ALA A 79 15.34 0.29 0.93
CA ALA A 79 14.79 -1.02 0.64
C ALA A 79 15.90 -2.05 0.75
N VAL A 80 15.58 -3.23 1.25
CA VAL A 80 16.53 -4.35 1.30
C VAL A 80 15.95 -5.45 0.43
N LEU A 81 16.66 -5.80 -0.64
CA LEU A 81 16.23 -6.77 -1.64
C LEU A 81 17.24 -7.90 -1.68
N ASP A 82 16.86 -9.08 -1.20
CA ASP A 82 17.77 -10.24 -1.06
C ASP A 82 19.07 -9.85 -0.36
N GLY A 83 18.97 -9.06 0.71
CA GLY A 83 20.12 -8.64 1.50
C GLY A 83 20.90 -7.45 0.93
N VAL A 84 20.50 -6.92 -0.23
CA VAL A 84 21.15 -5.77 -0.84
C VAL A 84 20.35 -4.51 -0.50
N GLU A 85 21.02 -3.52 0.08
CA GLU A 85 20.39 -2.25 0.43
C GLU A 85 20.35 -1.33 -0.78
N VAL A 86 19.17 -0.76 -1.00
CA VAL A 86 18.91 0.17 -2.11
C VAL A 86 18.25 1.42 -1.53
N PRO A 87 18.87 2.60 -1.69
CA PRO A 87 18.22 3.84 -1.25
C PRO A 87 17.00 4.12 -2.12
N VAL A 88 15.92 4.57 -1.48
CA VAL A 88 14.68 4.90 -2.16
C VAL A 88 14.18 6.27 -1.70
N LYS A 89 13.45 6.94 -2.57
CA LYS A 89 12.88 8.25 -2.27
C LYS A 89 11.66 8.51 -3.14
N GLY A 90 10.99 9.61 -2.88
CA GLY A 90 9.82 10.02 -3.64
C GLY A 90 10.05 9.97 -5.15
N GLU A 91 9.01 9.56 -5.88
CA GLU A 91 8.95 9.39 -7.32
C GLU A 91 9.71 8.16 -7.84
N GLU A 92 10.20 7.31 -6.94
CA GLU A 92 10.86 6.05 -7.32
C GLU A 92 9.96 4.86 -7.02
N ALA A 93 10.23 3.77 -7.70
CA ALA A 93 9.42 2.56 -7.57
C ALA A 93 10.29 1.32 -7.43
N LEU A 94 9.70 0.29 -6.83
CA LEU A 94 10.28 -1.05 -6.75
C LEU A 94 9.30 -2.04 -7.35
N VAL A 95 9.85 -3.07 -7.96
CA VAL A 95 9.09 -4.28 -8.28
C VAL A 95 9.76 -5.42 -7.54
N ILE A 96 8.99 -6.10 -6.70
CA ILE A 96 9.46 -7.20 -5.88
C ILE A 96 8.78 -8.47 -6.37
N PRO A 97 9.50 -9.33 -7.10
CA PRO A 97 8.88 -10.55 -7.62
C PRO A 97 8.64 -11.57 -6.50
N GLN A 98 7.69 -12.45 -6.74
CA GLN A 98 7.36 -13.54 -5.85
C GLN A 98 8.62 -14.26 -5.36
N GLY A 99 8.68 -14.52 -4.06
CA GLY A 99 9.76 -15.29 -3.47
C GLY A 99 11.00 -14.48 -3.07
N MET A 100 11.05 -13.20 -3.42
CA MET A 100 12.18 -12.37 -3.04
C MET A 100 12.07 -11.89 -1.60
N ARG A 101 13.10 -12.13 -0.80
CA ARG A 101 13.19 -11.60 0.56
C ARG A 101 13.37 -10.08 0.50
N HIS A 102 12.57 -9.34 1.25
CA HIS A 102 12.62 -7.88 1.15
C HIS A 102 12.16 -7.21 2.43
N ASN A 103 12.56 -5.94 2.59
CA ASN A 103 12.11 -5.07 3.65
C ASN A 103 12.15 -3.62 3.14
N VAL A 104 11.35 -2.77 3.75
CA VAL A 104 11.38 -1.32 3.52
C VAL A 104 11.49 -0.64 4.87
N ILE A 105 12.49 0.22 5.01
CA ILE A 105 12.84 0.88 6.26
C ILE A 105 12.78 2.38 6.02
N ASN A 106 12.09 3.11 6.89
CA ASN A 106 12.18 4.56 6.86
C ASN A 106 13.44 4.99 7.60
N SER A 107 14.52 5.14 6.86
CA SER A 107 15.82 5.58 7.38
C SER A 107 16.00 7.10 7.27
N GLY A 108 14.95 7.81 6.85
CA GLY A 108 14.96 9.27 6.71
C GLY A 108 14.48 9.98 7.96
N THR A 109 14.21 11.26 7.80
CA THR A 109 13.82 12.13 8.92
C THR A 109 12.37 12.61 8.84
N GLU A 110 11.65 12.25 7.78
CA GLU A 110 10.23 12.57 7.63
C GLU A 110 9.45 11.30 7.31
N ASP A 111 8.13 11.41 7.30
CA ASP A 111 7.28 10.27 6.96
C ASP A 111 7.63 9.74 5.58
N LEU A 112 7.70 8.43 5.45
CA LEU A 112 7.86 7.75 4.17
C LEU A 112 6.48 7.26 3.73
N LYS A 113 5.96 7.86 2.66
CA LYS A 113 4.61 7.57 2.19
C LYS A 113 4.67 6.90 0.84
N LEU A 114 3.95 5.81 0.73
CA LEU A 114 3.99 4.98 -0.45
C LEU A 114 2.61 4.39 -0.75
N TYR A 115 2.42 3.96 -1.99
CA TYR A 115 1.34 3.03 -2.29
C TYR A 115 1.93 1.78 -2.89
N THR A 116 1.21 0.69 -2.75
CA THR A 116 1.68 -0.60 -3.20
C THR A 116 0.55 -1.38 -3.84
N VAL A 117 0.90 -2.20 -4.81
CA VAL A 117 -0.03 -3.10 -5.49
C VAL A 117 0.47 -4.51 -5.30
N TYR A 118 -0.35 -5.35 -4.69
CA TYR A 118 -0.08 -6.78 -4.52
C TYR A 118 -0.81 -7.57 -5.60
N SER A 119 -0.16 -8.54 -6.21
CA SER A 119 -0.73 -9.38 -7.26
C SER A 119 -0.36 -10.84 -7.02
N PRO A 120 -1.27 -11.67 -6.48
CA PRO A 120 -2.64 -11.39 -6.05
C PRO A 120 -2.71 -10.59 -4.74
N PRO A 121 -3.90 -10.30 -4.23
CA PRO A 121 -4.04 -9.54 -2.98
C PRO A 121 -3.32 -10.21 -1.81
N ALA A 122 -2.80 -9.40 -0.89
CA ALA A 122 -2.07 -9.87 0.28
C ALA A 122 -2.90 -9.81 1.56
N HIS A 123 -3.69 -8.75 1.71
CA HIS A 123 -4.38 -8.46 2.95
C HIS A 123 -5.89 -8.68 2.81
N LYS A 124 -6.54 -8.86 3.94
CA LYS A 124 -8.00 -8.93 3.98
C LYS A 124 -8.56 -7.57 3.52
N ASP A 125 -9.64 -7.62 2.74
CA ASP A 125 -10.27 -6.40 2.26
C ASP A 125 -10.71 -5.53 3.44
N GLY A 126 -10.53 -4.22 3.31
CA GLY A 126 -10.89 -3.27 4.36
C GLY A 126 -9.90 -3.14 5.49
N THR A 127 -8.75 -3.80 5.41
CA THR A 127 -7.72 -3.69 6.46
C THR A 127 -7.34 -2.23 6.68
N LEU A 128 -7.36 -1.82 7.93
CA LEU A 128 -6.95 -0.48 8.36
C LEU A 128 -6.12 -0.62 9.64
N GLU A 129 -4.87 -0.19 9.56
CA GLU A 129 -3.97 -0.17 10.71
C GLU A 129 -3.45 1.26 10.83
N LYS A 130 -3.88 1.96 11.87
CA LYS A 130 -3.55 3.38 12.00
C LYS A 130 -2.09 3.58 12.36
N THR A 131 -1.51 2.67 13.13
CA THR A 131 -0.11 2.73 13.54
C THR A 131 0.56 1.39 13.33
N LYS A 132 1.89 1.38 13.32
CA LYS A 132 2.66 0.14 13.24
C LYS A 132 2.27 -0.83 14.37
N ALA A 133 1.97 -0.30 15.55
CA ALA A 133 1.58 -1.12 16.70
C ALA A 133 0.24 -1.84 16.48
N ASP A 134 -0.60 -1.36 15.58
CA ASP A 134 -1.89 -1.98 15.28
C ASP A 134 -1.75 -3.11 14.26
N GLU A 135 -0.56 -3.34 13.74
CA GLU A 135 -0.34 -4.36 12.72
C GLU A 135 -0.76 -5.74 13.23
N HIS A 136 -1.53 -6.45 12.42
CA HIS A 136 -1.99 -7.79 12.74
C HIS A 136 -1.98 -8.63 11.47
N GLU A 137 -1.83 -9.94 11.62
CA GLU A 137 -1.75 -10.82 10.48
C GLU A 137 -3.13 -11.28 10.06
N GLU A 138 -3.68 -10.61 9.06
CA GLU A 138 -4.88 -11.04 8.37
C GLU A 138 -4.59 -11.05 6.88
N HIS A 139 -4.74 -12.21 6.29
CA HIS A 139 -4.42 -12.42 4.88
C HIS A 139 -5.69 -12.35 4.03
N PHE A 140 -5.49 -12.13 2.74
CA PHE A 140 -6.58 -12.13 1.77
C PHE A 140 -7.35 -13.45 1.87
N ASP A 141 -8.66 -13.35 1.99
CA ASP A 141 -9.56 -14.48 2.20
C ASP A 141 -10.43 -14.76 0.97
N GLY A 142 -10.14 -14.14 -0.15
CA GLY A 142 -10.93 -14.28 -1.38
C GLY A 142 -12.07 -13.27 -1.49
N VAL A 143 -12.30 -12.47 -0.47
CA VAL A 143 -13.36 -11.45 -0.51
C VAL A 143 -12.82 -10.18 -1.12
N THR A 144 -13.48 -9.70 -2.16
CA THR A 144 -13.10 -8.46 -2.87
C THR A 144 -13.97 -7.31 -2.41
N THR A 145 -13.59 -6.10 -2.84
CA THR A 145 -14.34 -4.88 -2.50
C THR A 145 -15.74 -4.90 -3.13
N GLU A 146 -15.93 -5.58 -4.25
CA GLU A 146 -17.23 -5.67 -4.93
C GLU A 146 -17.71 -7.10 -5.05
#